data_dc93ea78742df331122ad387029b3e93
#
_entry.id   dc93ea78742df331122ad387029b3e93
#
_cell.length_a   1.000
_cell.length_b   1.000
_cell.length_c   1.000
_cell.angle_alpha   90.00
_cell.angle_beta   90.00
_cell.angle_gamma   90.00
#
_symmetry.space_group_name_H-M   'P 1'
#
loop_
_entity.id
_entity.type
_entity.pdbx_description
1 polymer ?
#
loop_
_entity_poly.entity_id
_entity_poly.type
_entity_poly.pdbx_seq_one_letter_code
_entity_poly.pdbx_strand_id
1 'polypeptide(L)'
;MKVGFDNQKYLKMQSEHIRERISKFDNKLYLEFGGKLFDDYHASRVLPGFEPDSKLKMLLELKDQAEIVIVISAIDIEKSKVRGDLGITYDLDVLRLIDAFQSKGLYVGSVTITQYSGQSSADLFKSKLEALGVKVYLHYIIPGYPNNISLILSDDGYGKNEFIQTSRPLVVITAPGPGSGKMATCLSQLYHEHKRGVRAGYAKFETFPIWNLSLKHPVNVAYEAATADLNDVNMIDPFHLEAYGVTTVNYNRDVEIFPVLKAIFLRIDEHCPYKSPTDMGVNMAGNCIIDDQACRDASKQEILRRYYQTLCNVITGVSDSDEVYKLELLLNQVGVSVEDRPVIKAANDLADLRKSPAVAMQLADGSIITGKTSELLGLSLIHISEPRRLALIS
;
A
#
# COMPACT_ATOMS: atom_id res chain seq x y z
N MET A 1 20.66 1.39 14.51
CA MET A 1 20.43 0.64 13.25
C MET A 1 21.14 1.38 12.13
N LYS A 2 21.87 0.68 11.24
CA LYS A 2 22.51 1.34 10.09
C LYS A 2 21.43 1.87 9.15
N VAL A 3 21.63 3.07 8.60
CA VAL A 3 20.75 3.64 7.58
C VAL A 3 21.03 2.96 6.25
N GLY A 4 20.02 2.38 5.62
CA GLY A 4 20.12 1.68 4.35
C GLY A 4 19.43 2.38 3.18
N PHE A 5 18.65 3.44 3.47
CA PHE A 5 17.81 4.12 2.49
C PHE A 5 17.91 5.64 2.64
N ASP A 6 18.07 6.33 1.52
CA ASP A 6 18.08 7.79 1.45
C ASP A 6 16.66 8.32 1.16
N ASN A 7 15.96 8.71 2.23
CA ASN A 7 14.60 9.19 2.15
C ASN A 7 14.47 10.53 1.42
N GLN A 8 15.43 11.44 1.58
CA GLN A 8 15.39 12.76 0.92
C GLN A 8 15.55 12.62 -0.60
N LYS A 9 16.49 11.78 -1.03
CA LYS A 9 16.66 11.42 -2.45
C LYS A 9 15.40 10.79 -3.01
N TYR A 10 14.74 9.90 -2.25
CA TYR A 10 13.49 9.26 -2.66
C TYR A 10 12.38 10.27 -2.88
N LEU A 11 12.13 11.19 -1.94
CA LEU A 11 11.11 12.22 -2.08
C LEU A 11 11.33 13.04 -3.36
N LYS A 12 12.56 13.49 -3.57
CA LYS A 12 12.93 14.28 -4.75
C LYS A 12 12.72 13.51 -6.05
N MET A 13 13.28 12.31 -6.18
CA MET A 13 13.20 11.52 -7.41
C MET A 13 11.76 11.13 -7.73
N GLN A 14 10.99 10.75 -6.72
CA GLN A 14 9.59 10.34 -6.89
C GLN A 14 8.71 11.52 -7.36
N SER A 15 8.86 12.70 -6.75
CA SER A 15 8.11 13.90 -7.15
C SER A 15 8.54 14.42 -8.53
N GLU A 16 9.82 14.39 -8.87
CA GLU A 16 10.31 14.74 -10.20
C GLU A 16 9.74 13.83 -11.29
N HIS A 17 9.72 12.51 -11.03
CA HIS A 17 9.19 11.54 -11.98
C HIS A 17 7.67 11.69 -12.18
N ILE A 18 6.92 12.05 -11.13
CA ILE A 18 5.48 12.38 -11.26
C ILE A 18 5.29 13.65 -12.12
N ARG A 19 6.08 14.71 -11.91
CA ARG A 19 6.02 15.93 -12.75
C ARG A 19 6.33 15.63 -14.21
N GLU A 20 7.33 14.79 -14.48
CA GLU A 20 7.65 14.31 -15.82
C GLU A 20 6.47 13.58 -16.46
N ARG A 21 5.78 12.71 -15.69
CA ARG A 21 4.58 12.02 -16.17
C ARG A 21 3.44 12.98 -16.50
N ILE A 22 3.19 14.00 -15.69
CA ILE A 22 2.16 15.02 -15.94
C ILE A 22 2.44 15.70 -17.29
N SER A 23 3.69 16.07 -17.57
CA SER A 23 4.06 16.78 -18.81
C SER A 23 3.89 15.96 -20.10
N LYS A 24 3.79 14.62 -20.00
CA LYS A 24 3.59 13.72 -21.15
C LYS A 24 2.13 13.63 -21.62
N PHE A 25 1.16 14.17 -20.84
CA PHE A 25 -0.27 13.97 -21.07
C PHE A 25 -1.07 15.27 -20.90
N ASP A 26 -1.12 16.12 -21.85
CA ASP A 26 -1.87 17.40 -21.87
C ASP A 26 -1.98 18.08 -20.48
N ASN A 27 -0.94 17.95 -19.67
CA ASN A 27 -0.86 18.43 -18.30
C ASN A 27 -1.96 17.84 -17.36
N LYS A 28 -2.39 16.56 -17.59
CA LYS A 28 -3.40 15.87 -16.78
C LYS A 28 -2.99 14.43 -16.47
N LEU A 29 -2.82 14.10 -15.20
CA LEU A 29 -2.42 12.78 -14.73
C LEU A 29 -3.35 12.28 -13.62
N TYR A 30 -3.93 11.11 -13.81
CA TYR A 30 -4.64 10.36 -12.77
C TYR A 30 -3.67 9.36 -12.13
N LEU A 31 -3.33 9.62 -10.87
CA LEU A 31 -2.38 8.83 -10.09
C LEU A 31 -3.12 7.94 -9.11
N GLU A 32 -3.19 6.64 -9.42
CA GLU A 32 -3.67 5.65 -8.47
C GLU A 32 -2.67 5.51 -7.32
N PHE A 33 -3.13 5.80 -6.12
CA PHE A 33 -2.28 5.75 -4.94
C PHE A 33 -2.55 4.46 -4.15
N GLY A 34 -1.61 3.53 -4.24
CA GLY A 34 -1.64 2.27 -3.52
C GLY A 34 -1.06 2.34 -2.11
N GLY A 35 -1.52 1.45 -1.24
CA GLY A 35 -0.99 1.29 0.11
C GLY A 35 -1.34 2.43 1.07
N LYS A 36 -0.69 2.44 2.24
CA LYS A 36 -0.92 3.41 3.31
C LYS A 36 -0.22 4.72 3.01
N LEU A 37 -0.97 5.83 3.04
CA LEU A 37 -0.44 7.18 2.80
C LEU A 37 0.22 7.78 4.04
N PHE A 38 -0.28 7.46 5.24
CA PHE A 38 0.17 8.07 6.48
C PHE A 38 1.14 7.15 7.21
N ASP A 39 0.94 5.95 7.45
CA ASP A 39 1.72 5.11 8.35
C ASP A 39 2.29 3.89 7.62
N ASP A 40 3.22 4.12 6.68
CA ASP A 40 3.87 3.03 5.95
C ASP A 40 4.98 2.38 6.78
N TYR A 41 4.57 1.73 7.86
CA TYR A 41 5.50 1.02 8.73
C TYR A 41 6.17 -0.19 8.07
N HIS A 42 5.57 -0.77 7.02
CA HIS A 42 6.24 -1.83 6.29
C HIS A 42 7.50 -1.30 5.60
N ALA A 43 7.38 -0.22 4.83
CA ALA A 43 8.50 0.40 4.15
C ALA A 43 9.61 0.80 5.14
N SER A 44 9.27 1.42 6.25
CA SER A 44 10.26 1.83 7.26
C SER A 44 10.96 0.66 7.96
N ARG A 45 10.34 -0.52 8.03
CA ARG A 45 10.95 -1.72 8.61
C ARG A 45 11.90 -2.43 7.65
N VAL A 46 11.63 -2.40 6.35
CA VAL A 46 12.44 -3.10 5.34
C VAL A 46 13.50 -2.21 4.68
N LEU A 47 13.32 -0.89 4.75
CA LEU A 47 14.21 0.13 4.21
C LEU A 47 14.63 1.08 5.37
N PRO A 48 15.65 0.71 6.18
CA PRO A 48 16.11 1.55 7.29
C PRO A 48 16.52 2.95 6.82
N GLY A 49 15.81 3.97 7.28
CA GLY A 49 15.93 5.36 6.82
C GLY A 49 14.69 5.87 6.07
N PHE A 50 13.81 4.99 5.59
CA PHE A 50 12.51 5.37 5.06
C PHE A 50 11.61 5.86 6.18
N GLU A 51 11.05 7.05 6.03
CA GLU A 51 10.12 7.63 7.01
C GLU A 51 8.69 7.18 6.73
N PRO A 52 7.90 6.77 7.76
CA PRO A 52 6.53 6.24 7.55
C PRO A 52 5.59 7.21 6.84
N ASP A 53 5.83 8.51 6.94
CA ASP A 53 5.04 9.58 6.32
C ASP A 53 5.62 10.09 4.97
N SER A 54 6.62 9.40 4.40
CA SER A 54 7.30 9.81 3.16
C SER A 54 6.33 10.03 2.00
N LYS A 55 5.31 9.18 1.87
CA LYS A 55 4.30 9.33 0.81
C LYS A 55 3.51 10.63 0.96
N LEU A 56 3.15 10.99 2.18
CA LEU A 56 2.48 12.25 2.47
C LEU A 56 3.42 13.44 2.21
N LYS A 57 4.67 13.37 2.65
CA LYS A 57 5.67 14.43 2.39
C LYS A 57 5.88 14.66 0.90
N MET A 58 5.95 13.61 0.11
CA MET A 58 6.02 13.70 -1.35
C MET A 58 4.79 14.40 -1.94
N LEU A 59 3.57 14.08 -1.48
CA LEU A 59 2.36 14.79 -1.93
C LEU A 59 2.36 16.26 -1.52
N LEU A 60 2.91 16.60 -0.37
CA LEU A 60 3.04 18.00 0.08
C LEU A 60 3.99 18.81 -0.82
N GLU A 61 5.03 18.20 -1.40
CA GLU A 61 5.87 18.84 -2.42
C GLU A 61 5.11 19.16 -3.73
N LEU A 62 4.01 18.44 -3.97
CA LEU A 62 3.16 18.57 -5.15
C LEU A 62 1.82 19.28 -4.84
N LYS A 63 1.63 19.80 -3.62
CA LYS A 63 0.34 20.27 -3.11
C LYS A 63 -0.38 21.27 -4.01
N ASP A 64 0.34 22.16 -4.67
CA ASP A 64 -0.26 23.19 -5.53
C ASP A 64 -0.77 22.62 -6.86
N GLN A 65 -0.26 21.46 -7.28
CA GLN A 65 -0.63 20.75 -8.49
C GLN A 65 -1.54 19.56 -8.23
N ALA A 66 -1.66 19.09 -6.98
CA ALA A 66 -2.36 17.88 -6.60
C ALA A 66 -3.77 18.16 -6.09
N GLU A 67 -4.72 17.39 -6.57
CA GLU A 67 -6.10 17.29 -6.09
C GLU A 67 -6.37 15.84 -5.67
N ILE A 68 -6.94 15.64 -4.48
CA ILE A 68 -7.22 14.32 -3.94
C ILE A 68 -8.69 13.97 -4.20
N VAL A 69 -8.91 12.79 -4.75
CA VAL A 69 -10.22 12.15 -4.86
C VAL A 69 -10.16 10.86 -4.02
N ILE A 70 -11.07 10.75 -3.05
CA ILE A 70 -11.15 9.57 -2.19
C ILE A 70 -12.23 8.64 -2.75
N VAL A 71 -11.88 7.38 -2.98
CA VAL A 71 -12.83 6.37 -3.49
C VAL A 71 -13.22 5.39 -2.40
N ILE A 72 -14.52 5.05 -2.35
CA ILE A 72 -15.06 4.04 -1.44
C ILE A 72 -16.12 3.20 -2.17
N SER A 73 -16.11 1.86 -1.93
CA SER A 73 -17.13 0.98 -2.50
C SER A 73 -18.46 1.10 -1.76
N ALA A 74 -19.57 1.22 -2.47
CA ALA A 74 -20.91 1.15 -1.91
C ALA A 74 -21.16 -0.19 -1.17
N ILE A 75 -20.56 -1.27 -1.67
CA ILE A 75 -20.63 -2.59 -1.04
C ILE A 75 -19.90 -2.61 0.31
N ASP A 76 -18.75 -1.94 0.41
CA ASP A 76 -18.00 -1.85 1.67
C ASP A 76 -18.72 -0.97 2.70
N ILE A 77 -19.44 0.09 2.26
CA ILE A 77 -20.32 0.90 3.11
C ILE A 77 -21.46 0.05 3.65
N GLU A 78 -22.16 -0.67 2.77
CA GLU A 78 -23.31 -1.51 3.12
C GLU A 78 -22.93 -2.59 4.14
N LYS A 79 -21.75 -3.21 3.98
CA LYS A 79 -21.23 -4.23 4.88
C LYS A 79 -20.59 -3.67 6.15
N SER A 80 -20.56 -2.35 6.33
CA SER A 80 -19.82 -1.68 7.43
C SER A 80 -18.41 -2.23 7.58
N LYS A 81 -17.69 -2.39 6.47
CA LYS A 81 -16.37 -3.00 6.45
C LYS A 81 -15.40 -2.23 7.32
N VAL A 82 -14.76 -2.93 8.23
CA VAL A 82 -13.83 -2.36 9.20
C VAL A 82 -12.39 -2.41 8.68
N ARG A 83 -11.67 -1.34 8.91
CA ARG A 83 -10.24 -1.25 8.69
C ARG A 83 -9.50 -1.87 9.88
N GLY A 84 -8.84 -3.02 9.66
CA GLY A 84 -8.30 -3.86 10.73
C GLY A 84 -7.21 -3.21 11.60
N ASP A 85 -6.45 -2.24 11.06
CA ASP A 85 -5.40 -1.55 11.80
C ASP A 85 -5.90 -0.38 12.66
N LEU A 86 -7.07 0.18 12.35
CA LEU A 86 -7.66 1.31 13.07
C LEU A 86 -8.93 0.94 13.84
N GLY A 87 -9.56 -0.19 13.52
CA GLY A 87 -10.82 -0.62 14.15
C GLY A 87 -12.04 0.26 13.81
N ILE A 88 -11.96 1.09 12.75
CA ILE A 88 -13.05 1.96 12.29
C ILE A 88 -13.59 1.49 10.94
N THR A 89 -14.84 1.80 10.64
CA THR A 89 -15.45 1.48 9.35
C THR A 89 -14.85 2.33 8.22
N TYR A 90 -14.93 1.84 6.97
CA TYR A 90 -14.37 2.53 5.80
C TYR A 90 -15.01 3.90 5.56
N ASP A 91 -16.29 4.07 5.80
CA ASP A 91 -16.98 5.37 5.71
C ASP A 91 -16.47 6.37 6.76
N LEU A 92 -16.22 5.93 7.99
CA LEU A 92 -15.58 6.77 9.01
C LEU A 92 -14.12 7.07 8.65
N ASP A 93 -13.41 6.13 8.04
CA ASP A 93 -12.03 6.38 7.57
C ASP A 93 -11.99 7.39 6.42
N VAL A 94 -13.00 7.44 5.54
CA VAL A 94 -13.11 8.51 4.52
C VAL A 94 -13.18 9.88 5.19
N LEU A 95 -14.00 10.05 6.22
CA LEU A 95 -14.09 11.32 6.95
C LEU A 95 -12.77 11.70 7.62
N ARG A 96 -12.11 10.73 8.26
CA ARG A 96 -10.78 10.90 8.84
C ARG A 96 -9.73 11.28 7.80
N LEU A 97 -9.75 10.67 6.60
CA LEU A 97 -8.83 10.98 5.52
C LEU A 97 -9.04 12.40 4.99
N ILE A 98 -10.30 12.85 4.85
CA ILE A 98 -10.61 14.23 4.43
C ILE A 98 -9.98 15.22 5.41
N ASP A 99 -10.24 15.05 6.71
CA ASP A 99 -9.70 15.92 7.75
C ASP A 99 -8.16 15.88 7.78
N ALA A 100 -7.58 14.68 7.71
CA ALA A 100 -6.13 14.48 7.72
C ALA A 100 -5.43 15.14 6.53
N PHE A 101 -6.01 15.10 5.33
CA PHE A 101 -5.44 15.78 4.16
C PHE A 101 -5.60 17.30 4.26
N GLN A 102 -6.78 17.77 4.61
CA GLN A 102 -7.07 19.20 4.73
C GLN A 102 -6.23 19.87 5.81
N SER A 103 -6.06 19.22 6.97
CA SER A 103 -5.20 19.71 8.06
C SER A 103 -3.73 19.88 7.66
N LYS A 104 -3.28 19.17 6.61
CA LYS A 104 -1.93 19.30 6.02
C LYS A 104 -1.88 20.27 4.84
N GLY A 105 -2.99 20.94 4.50
CA GLY A 105 -3.08 21.88 3.39
C GLY A 105 -3.16 21.23 2.00
N LEU A 106 -3.54 19.94 1.93
CA LEU A 106 -3.84 19.26 0.67
C LEU A 106 -5.30 19.48 0.27
N TYR A 107 -5.52 19.70 -1.00
CA TYR A 107 -6.87 19.92 -1.53
C TYR A 107 -7.59 18.60 -1.79
N VAL A 108 -8.68 18.35 -1.07
CA VAL A 108 -9.59 17.24 -1.32
C VAL A 108 -10.73 17.75 -2.18
N GLY A 109 -10.77 17.33 -3.45
CA GLY A 109 -11.74 17.81 -4.44
C GLY A 109 -13.10 17.13 -4.30
N SER A 110 -13.11 15.81 -4.05
CA SER A 110 -14.35 15.03 -4.00
C SER A 110 -14.17 13.64 -3.38
N VAL A 111 -15.31 13.00 -3.14
CA VAL A 111 -15.41 11.55 -2.85
C VAL A 111 -16.16 10.88 -4.00
N THR A 112 -15.71 9.69 -4.40
CA THR A 112 -16.43 8.87 -5.39
C THR A 112 -16.89 7.58 -4.74
N ILE A 113 -18.18 7.33 -4.76
CA ILE A 113 -18.79 6.07 -4.32
C ILE A 113 -18.85 5.14 -5.53
N THR A 114 -18.04 4.08 -5.50
CA THR A 114 -17.93 3.10 -6.58
C THR A 114 -18.84 1.89 -6.36
N GLN A 115 -19.02 1.05 -7.39
CA GLN A 115 -19.84 -0.15 -7.33
C GLN A 115 -21.28 0.14 -6.82
N TYR A 116 -21.75 1.34 -7.13
CA TYR A 116 -23.09 1.77 -6.72
C TYR A 116 -24.18 1.09 -7.55
N SER A 117 -25.22 0.61 -6.88
CA SER A 117 -26.40 -0.03 -7.46
C SER A 117 -27.69 0.31 -6.71
N GLY A 118 -27.71 1.44 -5.98
CA GLY A 118 -28.88 1.89 -5.23
C GLY A 118 -28.90 1.44 -3.76
N GLN A 119 -27.74 1.22 -3.14
CA GLN A 119 -27.65 0.87 -1.72
C GLN A 119 -28.05 2.07 -0.84
N SER A 120 -29.07 1.91 0.01
CA SER A 120 -29.57 2.97 0.90
C SER A 120 -28.51 3.49 1.87
N SER A 121 -27.59 2.64 2.33
CA SER A 121 -26.45 3.04 3.16
C SER A 121 -25.49 3.98 2.42
N ALA A 122 -25.26 3.74 1.12
CA ALA A 122 -24.44 4.60 0.27
C ALA A 122 -25.12 5.96 0.01
N ASP A 123 -26.45 5.97 -0.20
CA ASP A 123 -27.24 7.21 -0.35
C ASP A 123 -27.19 8.06 0.93
N LEU A 124 -27.32 7.43 2.09
CA LEU A 124 -27.22 8.11 3.37
C LEU A 124 -25.80 8.69 3.57
N PHE A 125 -24.77 7.94 3.23
CA PHE A 125 -23.40 8.41 3.33
C PHE A 125 -23.13 9.55 2.35
N LYS A 126 -23.62 9.45 1.10
CA LYS A 126 -23.56 10.56 0.11
C LYS A 126 -24.17 11.82 0.68
N SER A 127 -25.40 11.74 1.20
CA SER A 127 -26.12 12.88 1.80
C SER A 127 -25.34 13.49 2.97
N LYS A 128 -24.71 12.66 3.79
CA LYS A 128 -23.85 13.12 4.90
C LYS A 128 -22.63 13.89 4.41
N LEU A 129 -21.95 13.41 3.37
CA LEU A 129 -20.78 14.08 2.78
C LEU A 129 -21.19 15.42 2.13
N GLU A 130 -22.30 15.45 1.40
CA GLU A 130 -22.83 16.66 0.76
C GLU A 130 -23.25 17.70 1.81
N ALA A 131 -23.83 17.29 2.93
CA ALA A 131 -24.12 18.19 4.06
C ALA A 131 -22.84 18.78 4.71
N LEU A 132 -21.72 18.10 4.60
CA LEU A 132 -20.40 18.61 5.02
C LEU A 132 -19.71 19.46 3.92
N GLY A 133 -20.36 19.71 2.79
CA GLY A 133 -19.83 20.49 1.68
C GLY A 133 -18.86 19.72 0.77
N VAL A 134 -18.79 18.40 0.89
CA VAL A 134 -17.95 17.54 0.05
C VAL A 134 -18.71 17.14 -1.20
N LYS A 135 -18.11 17.34 -2.39
CA LYS A 135 -18.67 16.87 -3.65
C LYS A 135 -18.61 15.35 -3.70
N VAL A 136 -19.70 14.71 -4.13
CA VAL A 136 -19.77 13.26 -4.26
C VAL A 136 -20.17 12.87 -5.69
N TYR A 137 -19.49 11.87 -6.25
CA TYR A 137 -19.78 11.28 -7.55
C TYR A 137 -20.09 9.80 -7.43
N LEU A 138 -20.96 9.29 -8.31
CA LEU A 138 -21.37 7.88 -8.32
C LEU A 138 -20.78 7.17 -9.54
N HIS A 139 -20.10 6.05 -9.28
CA HIS A 139 -19.63 5.10 -10.29
C HIS A 139 -20.35 3.77 -10.10
N TYR A 140 -20.92 3.26 -11.18
CA TYR A 140 -21.85 2.14 -11.16
C TYR A 140 -21.15 0.79 -11.35
N ILE A 141 -21.84 -0.30 -10.99
CA ILE A 141 -21.41 -1.65 -11.29
C ILE A 141 -21.49 -1.87 -12.80
N ILE A 142 -20.40 -2.34 -13.41
CA ILE A 142 -20.34 -2.71 -14.83
C ILE A 142 -20.29 -4.24 -14.91
N PRO A 143 -21.33 -4.91 -15.47
CA PRO A 143 -21.35 -6.36 -15.60
C PRO A 143 -20.16 -6.88 -16.44
N GLY A 144 -19.50 -7.93 -15.94
CA GLY A 144 -18.35 -8.54 -16.62
C GLY A 144 -17.05 -7.75 -16.54
N TYR A 145 -16.96 -6.72 -15.70
CA TYR A 145 -15.72 -6.03 -15.41
C TYR A 145 -14.70 -7.00 -14.75
N PRO A 146 -13.41 -7.01 -15.14
CA PRO A 146 -12.76 -6.12 -16.12
C PRO A 146 -12.71 -6.67 -17.56
N ASN A 147 -13.32 -7.80 -17.86
CA ASN A 147 -13.11 -8.53 -19.14
C ASN A 147 -14.01 -8.06 -20.29
N ASN A 148 -15.20 -7.53 -19.99
CA ASN A 148 -16.13 -7.05 -21.01
C ASN A 148 -15.77 -5.63 -21.49
N ILE A 149 -14.65 -5.52 -22.22
CA ILE A 149 -14.08 -4.22 -22.63
C ILE A 149 -15.09 -3.42 -23.49
N SER A 150 -15.89 -4.08 -24.33
CA SER A 150 -16.87 -3.39 -25.18
C SER A 150 -17.95 -2.70 -24.36
N LEU A 151 -18.45 -3.33 -23.30
CA LEU A 151 -19.40 -2.72 -22.37
C LEU A 151 -18.71 -1.66 -21.52
N ILE A 152 -17.52 -1.93 -21.01
CA ILE A 152 -16.78 -1.00 -20.15
C ILE A 152 -16.60 0.35 -20.84
N LEU A 153 -16.23 0.36 -22.13
CA LEU A 153 -15.97 1.57 -22.93
C LEU A 153 -17.22 2.04 -23.72
N SER A 154 -18.41 1.76 -23.25
CA SER A 154 -19.68 2.23 -23.80
C SER A 154 -20.34 3.27 -22.91
N ASP A 155 -21.46 3.85 -23.39
CA ASP A 155 -22.27 4.77 -22.62
C ASP A 155 -22.98 4.08 -21.44
N ASP A 156 -23.19 2.76 -21.51
CA ASP A 156 -23.75 1.94 -20.41
C ASP A 156 -22.64 1.48 -19.41
N GLY A 157 -21.37 1.60 -19.78
CA GLY A 157 -20.20 1.31 -18.95
C GLY A 157 -19.66 2.58 -18.29
N TYR A 158 -18.42 2.96 -18.67
CA TYR A 158 -17.81 4.19 -18.16
C TYR A 158 -18.60 5.45 -18.50
N GLY A 159 -19.34 5.46 -19.61
CA GLY A 159 -20.21 6.59 -19.97
C GLY A 159 -21.32 6.85 -18.96
N LYS A 160 -21.79 5.82 -18.24
CA LYS A 160 -22.78 5.95 -17.17
C LYS A 160 -22.21 6.53 -15.89
N ASN A 161 -20.89 6.37 -15.64
CA ASN A 161 -20.25 6.94 -14.47
C ASN A 161 -20.25 8.46 -14.53
N GLU A 162 -20.50 9.11 -13.41
CA GLU A 162 -20.41 10.56 -13.33
C GLU A 162 -18.96 11.03 -13.55
N PHE A 163 -18.80 12.03 -14.43
CA PHE A 163 -17.48 12.64 -14.62
C PHE A 163 -17.06 13.45 -13.39
N ILE A 164 -15.94 13.09 -12.79
CA ILE A 164 -15.39 13.82 -11.66
C ILE A 164 -14.76 15.12 -12.17
N GLN A 165 -15.36 16.25 -11.84
CA GLN A 165 -14.82 17.55 -12.19
C GLN A 165 -13.60 17.85 -11.34
N THR A 166 -12.45 17.91 -11.97
CA THR A 166 -11.16 18.17 -11.33
C THR A 166 -10.55 19.47 -11.83
N SER A 167 -9.81 20.16 -10.95
CA SER A 167 -9.26 21.50 -11.21
C SER A 167 -7.74 21.52 -11.35
N ARG A 168 -7.05 20.44 -10.97
CA ARG A 168 -5.59 20.39 -10.91
C ARG A 168 -5.01 19.36 -11.88
N PRO A 169 -3.74 19.55 -12.32
CA PRO A 169 -3.11 18.64 -13.27
C PRO A 169 -2.84 17.24 -12.71
N LEU A 170 -2.54 17.11 -11.42
CA LEU A 170 -2.35 15.84 -10.74
C LEU A 170 -3.60 15.49 -9.93
N VAL A 171 -4.28 14.42 -10.33
CA VAL A 171 -5.43 13.88 -9.59
C VAL A 171 -5.02 12.60 -8.89
N VAL A 172 -4.93 12.66 -7.56
CA VAL A 172 -4.53 11.54 -6.72
C VAL A 172 -5.77 10.75 -6.30
N ILE A 173 -5.90 9.52 -6.78
CA ILE A 173 -7.00 8.62 -6.43
C ILE A 173 -6.57 7.72 -5.29
N THR A 174 -7.14 7.91 -4.10
CA THR A 174 -6.84 7.12 -2.90
C THR A 174 -8.09 6.51 -2.28
N ALA A 175 -7.94 5.63 -1.30
CA ALA A 175 -9.06 4.90 -0.69
C ALA A 175 -8.73 4.43 0.73
N PRO A 176 -9.73 4.14 1.58
CA PRO A 176 -9.56 3.49 2.88
C PRO A 176 -8.86 2.13 2.82
N GLY A 177 -9.05 1.38 1.71
CA GLY A 177 -8.48 0.06 1.57
C GLY A 177 -8.51 -0.51 0.15
N PRO A 178 -8.07 -1.75 -0.02
CA PRO A 178 -8.09 -2.44 -1.31
C PRO A 178 -9.53 -2.74 -1.77
N GLY A 179 -9.70 -2.92 -3.09
CA GLY A 179 -11.01 -3.25 -3.69
C GLY A 179 -11.99 -2.08 -3.81
N SER A 180 -11.61 -0.87 -3.42
CA SER A 180 -12.47 0.32 -3.47
C SER A 180 -12.70 0.90 -4.88
N GLY A 181 -12.09 0.34 -5.93
CA GLY A 181 -12.29 0.77 -7.32
C GLY A 181 -11.39 1.90 -7.82
N LYS A 182 -10.23 2.14 -7.19
CA LYS A 182 -9.28 3.20 -7.59
C LYS A 182 -8.90 3.14 -9.07
N MET A 183 -8.42 1.98 -9.55
CA MET A 183 -8.05 1.79 -10.96
C MET A 183 -9.22 2.06 -11.90
N ALA A 184 -10.40 1.48 -11.62
CA ALA A 184 -11.60 1.67 -12.42
C ALA A 184 -12.01 3.15 -12.48
N THR A 185 -11.85 3.89 -11.38
CA THR A 185 -12.11 5.34 -11.35
C THR A 185 -11.12 6.10 -12.21
N CYS A 186 -9.81 5.79 -12.15
CA CYS A 186 -8.81 6.39 -13.05
C CYS A 186 -9.17 6.15 -14.51
N LEU A 187 -9.45 4.89 -14.90
CA LEU A 187 -9.77 4.53 -16.29
C LEU A 187 -11.08 5.16 -16.77
N SER A 188 -12.10 5.24 -15.91
CA SER A 188 -13.36 5.94 -16.20
C SER A 188 -13.10 7.43 -16.47
N GLN A 189 -12.22 8.06 -15.70
CA GLN A 189 -11.84 9.46 -15.93
C GLN A 189 -11.08 9.63 -17.25
N LEU A 190 -10.15 8.74 -17.59
CA LEU A 190 -9.48 8.78 -18.89
C LEU A 190 -10.46 8.69 -20.06
N TYR A 191 -11.46 7.81 -19.96
CA TYR A 191 -12.53 7.69 -20.95
C TYR A 191 -13.31 9.01 -21.12
N HIS A 192 -13.70 9.65 -20.02
CA HIS A 192 -14.41 10.92 -20.05
C HIS A 192 -13.54 12.08 -20.55
N GLU A 193 -12.26 12.14 -20.15
CA GLU A 193 -11.32 13.16 -20.62
C GLU A 193 -11.09 13.04 -22.12
N HIS A 194 -10.89 11.82 -22.63
CA HIS A 194 -10.74 11.57 -24.06
C HIS A 194 -11.96 12.04 -24.86
N LYS A 195 -13.20 11.73 -24.39
CA LYS A 195 -14.44 12.24 -25.01
C LYS A 195 -14.51 13.77 -25.03
N ARG A 196 -13.74 14.45 -24.19
CA ARG A 196 -13.64 15.92 -24.11
C ARG A 196 -12.44 16.48 -24.87
N GLY A 197 -11.68 15.63 -25.56
CA GLY A 197 -10.50 15.99 -26.32
C GLY A 197 -9.25 16.24 -25.46
N VAL A 198 -9.22 15.77 -24.21
CA VAL A 198 -8.06 15.86 -23.32
C VAL A 198 -7.35 14.51 -23.25
N ARG A 199 -6.08 14.49 -23.57
CA ARG A 199 -5.22 13.30 -23.47
C ARG A 199 -4.64 13.19 -22.06
N ALA A 200 -5.43 12.64 -21.15
CA ALA A 200 -5.01 12.40 -19.78
C ALA A 200 -4.20 11.11 -19.63
N GLY A 201 -3.24 11.12 -18.72
CA GLY A 201 -2.41 9.94 -18.39
C GLY A 201 -2.90 9.20 -17.14
N TYR A 202 -2.49 7.94 -17.04
CA TYR A 202 -2.63 7.10 -15.85
C TYR A 202 -1.25 6.81 -15.27
N ALA A 203 -1.13 6.78 -13.96
CA ALA A 203 0.02 6.21 -13.31
C ALA A 203 -0.38 5.53 -12.00
N LYS A 204 0.39 4.52 -11.58
CA LYS A 204 0.22 3.83 -10.31
C LYS A 204 1.41 4.15 -9.41
N PHE A 205 1.14 4.74 -8.25
CA PHE A 205 2.17 4.98 -7.25
C PHE A 205 2.50 3.68 -6.52
N GLU A 206 3.76 3.31 -6.55
CA GLU A 206 4.25 2.09 -5.91
C GLU A 206 5.53 2.35 -5.12
N THR A 207 5.72 1.57 -4.07
CA THR A 207 6.98 1.48 -3.32
C THR A 207 7.53 0.06 -3.43
N PHE A 208 6.65 -0.93 -3.44
CA PHE A 208 6.97 -2.35 -3.57
C PHE A 208 6.09 -3.03 -4.63
N PRO A 209 6.58 -4.12 -5.25
CA PRO A 209 7.97 -4.61 -5.16
C PRO A 209 8.95 -3.59 -5.73
N ILE A 210 10.21 -3.66 -5.31
CA ILE A 210 11.27 -2.80 -5.87
C ILE A 210 11.74 -3.39 -7.19
N TRP A 211 11.51 -2.68 -8.27
CA TRP A 211 11.64 -3.17 -9.65
C TRP A 211 13.03 -3.63 -10.05
N ASN A 212 14.06 -2.89 -9.63
CA ASN A 212 15.47 -3.11 -9.99
C ASN A 212 16.23 -4.00 -9.00
N LEU A 213 15.55 -4.60 -8.03
CA LEU A 213 16.09 -5.68 -7.20
C LEU A 213 15.73 -7.04 -7.78
N SER A 214 16.51 -8.07 -7.46
CA SER A 214 16.17 -9.44 -7.89
C SER A 214 14.88 -9.94 -7.25
N LEU A 215 14.21 -10.88 -7.92
CA LEU A 215 12.98 -11.51 -7.45
C LEU A 215 13.12 -12.07 -6.01
N LYS A 216 14.25 -12.71 -5.72
CA LYS A 216 14.53 -13.32 -4.41
C LYS A 216 15.25 -12.38 -3.44
N HIS A 217 15.32 -11.10 -3.74
CA HIS A 217 15.93 -10.15 -2.83
C HIS A 217 15.08 -10.05 -1.54
N PRO A 218 15.67 -10.10 -0.32
CA PRO A 218 14.91 -10.08 0.92
C PRO A 218 13.89 -8.95 1.04
N VAL A 219 14.16 -7.77 0.49
CA VAL A 219 13.22 -6.64 0.46
C VAL A 219 11.94 -7.00 -0.32
N ASN A 220 12.06 -7.61 -1.50
CA ASN A 220 10.92 -8.04 -2.32
C ASN A 220 10.18 -9.22 -1.67
N VAL A 221 10.93 -10.18 -1.10
CA VAL A 221 10.34 -11.31 -0.35
C VAL A 221 9.58 -10.83 0.90
N ALA A 222 10.07 -9.79 1.59
CA ALA A 222 9.37 -9.19 2.71
C ALA A 222 8.04 -8.52 2.30
N TYR A 223 7.93 -8.05 1.06
CA TYR A 223 6.66 -7.57 0.52
C TYR A 223 5.66 -8.70 0.30
N GLU A 224 6.06 -9.85 -0.26
CA GLU A 224 5.21 -11.04 -0.33
C GLU A 224 4.75 -11.50 1.06
N ALA A 225 5.65 -11.46 2.04
CA ALA A 225 5.28 -11.76 3.43
C ALA A 225 4.28 -10.74 4.00
N ALA A 226 4.31 -9.49 3.52
CA ALA A 226 3.38 -8.44 3.94
C ALA A 226 1.98 -8.58 3.34
N THR A 227 1.86 -9.29 2.24
CA THR A 227 0.63 -9.50 1.46
C THR A 227 0.25 -10.99 1.35
N ALA A 228 0.68 -11.77 2.35
CA ALA A 228 0.44 -13.21 2.37
C ALA A 228 -1.06 -13.58 2.34
N ASP A 229 -1.88 -12.77 3.02
CA ASP A 229 -3.34 -12.84 3.05
C ASP A 229 -4.01 -12.51 1.70
N LEU A 230 -3.35 -11.72 0.86
CA LEU A 230 -3.85 -11.30 -0.46
C LEU A 230 -3.40 -12.21 -1.61
N ASN A 231 -2.54 -13.19 -1.32
CA ASN A 231 -1.90 -14.05 -2.32
C ASN A 231 -1.14 -13.28 -3.42
N ASP A 232 -0.61 -12.10 -3.08
CA ASP A 232 0.30 -11.40 -3.98
C ASP A 232 1.63 -12.14 -4.05
N VAL A 233 2.11 -12.39 -5.27
CA VAL A 233 3.37 -13.07 -5.56
C VAL A 233 4.19 -12.20 -6.49
N ASN A 234 5.44 -11.97 -6.15
CA ASN A 234 6.37 -11.27 -7.03
C ASN A 234 6.73 -12.14 -8.23
N MET A 235 6.80 -11.52 -9.39
CA MET A 235 7.22 -12.18 -10.63
C MET A 235 8.02 -11.24 -11.51
N ILE A 236 8.76 -11.82 -12.45
CA ILE A 236 9.40 -11.03 -13.51
C ILE A 236 8.29 -10.49 -14.41
N ASP A 237 8.33 -9.20 -14.72
CA ASP A 237 7.45 -8.57 -15.70
C ASP A 237 7.84 -9.02 -17.12
N PRO A 238 7.07 -9.93 -17.75
CA PRO A 238 7.41 -10.46 -19.07
C PRO A 238 7.24 -9.40 -20.16
N PHE A 239 6.31 -8.47 -20.00
CA PHE A 239 6.06 -7.40 -20.96
C PHE A 239 7.19 -6.36 -20.95
N HIS A 240 7.75 -6.06 -19.77
CA HIS A 240 8.89 -5.16 -19.66
C HIS A 240 10.16 -5.79 -20.27
N LEU A 241 10.37 -7.06 -19.99
CA LEU A 241 11.47 -7.82 -20.56
C LEU A 241 11.37 -7.88 -22.11
N GLU A 242 10.19 -8.16 -22.65
CA GLU A 242 9.95 -8.19 -24.09
C GLU A 242 10.16 -6.82 -24.75
N ALA A 243 9.65 -5.76 -24.13
CA ALA A 243 9.67 -4.41 -24.70
C ALA A 243 11.05 -3.73 -24.64
N TYR A 244 11.87 -4.04 -23.63
CA TYR A 244 13.10 -3.30 -23.31
C TYR A 244 14.34 -4.17 -23.10
N GLY A 245 14.21 -5.50 -23.06
CA GLY A 245 15.31 -6.39 -22.71
C GLY A 245 15.81 -6.26 -21.26
N VAL A 246 15.01 -5.62 -20.39
CA VAL A 246 15.36 -5.34 -19.00
C VAL A 246 14.47 -6.16 -18.06
N THR A 247 15.10 -6.87 -17.13
CA THR A 247 14.40 -7.62 -16.09
C THR A 247 13.94 -6.68 -14.99
N THR A 248 12.64 -6.66 -14.71
CA THR A 248 12.03 -5.94 -13.61
C THR A 248 11.12 -6.87 -12.81
N VAL A 249 10.97 -6.58 -11.52
CA VAL A 249 10.07 -7.34 -10.64
C VAL A 249 8.77 -6.56 -10.47
N ASN A 250 7.65 -7.25 -10.68
CA ASN A 250 6.32 -6.72 -10.42
C ASN A 250 5.49 -7.80 -9.71
N TYR A 251 4.26 -7.57 -9.32
CA TYR A 251 3.44 -8.62 -8.74
C TYR A 251 2.42 -9.16 -9.73
N ASN A 252 2.01 -10.41 -9.49
CA ASN A 252 1.16 -11.19 -10.40
C ASN A 252 -0.09 -10.43 -10.85
N ARG A 253 -0.81 -9.77 -9.96
CA ARG A 253 -2.07 -9.07 -10.30
C ARG A 253 -1.89 -7.98 -11.35
N ASP A 254 -0.80 -7.22 -11.30
CA ASP A 254 -0.55 -6.17 -12.29
C ASP A 254 -0.12 -6.75 -13.62
N VAL A 255 0.66 -7.83 -13.61
CA VAL A 255 1.08 -8.53 -14.81
C VAL A 255 -0.11 -9.20 -15.50
N GLU A 256 -0.97 -9.88 -14.74
CA GLU A 256 -2.15 -10.59 -15.27
C GLU A 256 -3.20 -9.64 -15.84
N ILE A 257 -3.42 -8.48 -15.24
CA ILE A 257 -4.40 -7.51 -15.72
C ILE A 257 -3.89 -6.65 -16.88
N PHE A 258 -2.60 -6.56 -17.10
CA PHE A 258 -2.01 -5.65 -18.09
C PHE A 258 -2.54 -5.84 -19.52
N PRO A 259 -2.76 -7.05 -20.06
CA PRO A 259 -3.36 -7.23 -21.39
C PRO A 259 -4.74 -6.56 -21.52
N VAL A 260 -5.56 -6.63 -20.47
CA VAL A 260 -6.87 -5.98 -20.42
C VAL A 260 -6.72 -4.46 -20.39
N LEU A 261 -5.81 -3.93 -19.55
CA LEU A 261 -5.53 -2.50 -19.49
C LEU A 261 -5.00 -1.96 -20.81
N LYS A 262 -4.07 -2.67 -21.44
CA LYS A 262 -3.56 -2.33 -22.77
C LYS A 262 -4.68 -2.25 -23.83
N ALA A 263 -5.59 -3.20 -23.81
CA ALA A 263 -6.75 -3.19 -24.72
C ALA A 263 -7.72 -2.03 -24.41
N ILE A 264 -7.88 -1.64 -23.17
CA ILE A 264 -8.66 -0.46 -22.77
C ILE A 264 -7.99 0.81 -23.27
N PHE A 265 -6.69 1.00 -23.04
CA PHE A 265 -5.94 2.18 -23.50
C PHE A 265 -5.99 2.34 -25.01
N LEU A 266 -5.76 1.24 -25.77
CA LEU A 266 -5.82 1.25 -27.23
C LEU A 266 -7.20 1.65 -27.78
N ARG A 267 -8.27 1.38 -27.07
CA ARG A 267 -9.62 1.79 -27.48
C ARG A 267 -9.99 3.21 -27.03
N ILE A 268 -9.35 3.73 -25.98
CA ILE A 268 -9.55 5.11 -25.55
C ILE A 268 -8.80 6.07 -26.50
N ASP A 269 -7.52 5.85 -26.78
CA ASP A 269 -6.64 6.83 -27.43
C ASP A 269 -5.92 6.28 -28.70
N GLU A 270 -6.40 5.15 -29.29
CA GLU A 270 -5.76 4.45 -30.41
C GLU A 270 -4.27 4.11 -30.20
N HIS A 271 -3.61 4.71 -29.22
CA HIS A 271 -2.22 4.48 -28.84
C HIS A 271 -2.13 4.15 -27.35
N CYS A 272 -1.55 3.00 -27.03
CA CYS A 272 -1.22 2.69 -25.64
C CYS A 272 0.16 3.29 -25.30
N PRO A 273 0.24 4.23 -24.36
CA PRO A 273 1.52 4.84 -23.98
C PRO A 273 2.39 3.89 -23.13
N TYR A 274 1.85 2.75 -22.70
CA TYR A 274 2.50 1.80 -21.82
C TYR A 274 2.78 0.49 -22.55
N LYS A 275 4.01 -0.01 -22.45
CA LYS A 275 4.41 -1.31 -23.01
C LYS A 275 4.38 -2.42 -21.97
N SER A 276 4.37 -2.08 -20.69
CA SER A 276 4.37 -3.02 -19.55
C SER A 276 3.62 -2.45 -18.33
N PRO A 277 3.24 -3.29 -17.36
CA PRO A 277 2.74 -2.82 -16.07
C PRO A 277 3.78 -1.96 -15.34
N THR A 278 5.07 -2.24 -15.45
CA THR A 278 6.15 -1.41 -14.89
C THR A 278 6.14 0.01 -15.46
N ASP A 279 5.83 0.19 -16.76
CA ASP A 279 5.71 1.53 -17.36
C ASP A 279 4.57 2.36 -16.78
N MET A 280 3.49 1.72 -16.33
CA MET A 280 2.37 2.40 -15.70
C MET A 280 2.72 2.90 -14.29
N GLY A 281 3.66 2.25 -13.64
CA GLY A 281 4.04 2.56 -12.27
C GLY A 281 4.96 3.78 -12.15
N VAL A 282 5.01 4.32 -10.94
CA VAL A 282 6.01 5.30 -10.49
C VAL A 282 6.64 4.77 -9.23
N ASN A 283 7.90 4.31 -9.31
CA ASN A 283 8.63 3.70 -8.20
C ASN A 283 10.13 3.98 -8.31
N MET A 284 10.63 4.92 -7.54
CA MET A 284 12.04 5.31 -7.49
C MET A 284 12.77 4.69 -6.30
N ALA A 285 12.11 3.85 -5.48
CA ALA A 285 12.66 3.33 -4.24
C ALA A 285 14.01 2.61 -4.42
N GLY A 286 14.13 1.77 -5.45
CA GLY A 286 15.35 1.03 -5.68
C GLY A 286 16.59 1.87 -6.00
N ASN A 287 16.39 3.11 -6.48
CA ASN A 287 17.48 4.06 -6.75
C ASN A 287 17.96 4.80 -5.50
N CYS A 288 17.28 4.58 -4.36
CA CYS A 288 17.53 5.29 -3.10
C CYS A 288 18.10 4.38 -2.01
N ILE A 289 18.37 3.11 -2.31
CA ILE A 289 19.08 2.19 -1.43
C ILE A 289 20.56 2.59 -1.44
N ILE A 290 21.12 2.86 -0.24
CA ILE A 290 22.51 3.28 -0.03
C ILE A 290 23.35 2.24 0.71
N ASP A 291 22.70 1.34 1.47
CA ASP A 291 23.32 0.16 2.08
C ASP A 291 22.38 -1.04 1.89
N ASP A 292 22.69 -1.85 0.87
CA ASP A 292 21.89 -3.03 0.51
C ASP A 292 21.87 -4.07 1.63
N GLN A 293 23.01 -4.26 2.33
CA GLN A 293 23.06 -5.24 3.41
C GLN A 293 22.18 -4.84 4.60
N ALA A 294 22.14 -3.56 4.95
CA ALA A 294 21.23 -3.07 5.98
C ALA A 294 19.76 -3.32 5.61
N CYS A 295 19.38 -3.13 4.34
CA CYS A 295 18.02 -3.41 3.85
C CYS A 295 17.73 -4.93 3.86
N ARG A 296 18.69 -5.79 3.49
CA ARG A 296 18.55 -7.25 3.55
C ARG A 296 18.32 -7.74 4.97
N ASP A 297 19.13 -7.27 5.92
CA ASP A 297 19.04 -7.69 7.32
C ASP A 297 17.71 -7.22 7.95
N ALA A 298 17.31 -5.99 7.69
CA ALA A 298 16.03 -5.45 8.15
C ALA A 298 14.84 -6.23 7.57
N SER A 299 14.89 -6.58 6.28
CA SER A 299 13.84 -7.34 5.62
C SER A 299 13.70 -8.76 6.16
N LYS A 300 14.82 -9.45 6.43
CA LYS A 300 14.80 -10.76 7.07
C LYS A 300 14.13 -10.71 8.45
N GLN A 301 14.43 -9.69 9.24
CA GLN A 301 13.79 -9.49 10.54
C GLN A 301 12.29 -9.14 10.42
N GLU A 302 11.87 -8.43 9.36
CA GLU A 302 10.45 -8.15 9.12
C GLU A 302 9.68 -9.43 8.72
N ILE A 303 10.27 -10.31 7.90
CA ILE A 303 9.64 -11.61 7.54
C ILE A 303 9.45 -12.44 8.81
N LEU A 304 10.48 -12.54 9.68
CA LEU A 304 10.38 -13.22 10.97
C LEU A 304 9.30 -12.62 11.88
N ARG A 305 9.24 -11.30 11.96
CA ARG A 305 8.21 -10.61 12.74
C ARG A 305 6.81 -10.99 12.27
N ARG A 306 6.60 -11.03 10.95
CA ARG A 306 5.31 -11.42 10.36
C ARG A 306 4.96 -12.87 10.63
N TYR A 307 5.92 -13.76 10.49
CA TYR A 307 5.74 -15.16 10.82
C TYR A 307 5.18 -15.34 12.25
N TYR A 308 5.83 -14.74 13.24
CA TYR A 308 5.36 -14.83 14.63
C TYR A 308 4.02 -14.13 14.86
N GLN A 309 3.78 -13.01 14.19
CA GLN A 309 2.48 -12.33 14.25
C GLN A 309 1.36 -13.22 13.69
N THR A 310 1.60 -13.86 12.55
CA THR A 310 0.62 -14.77 11.93
C THR A 310 0.39 -16.01 12.79
N LEU A 311 1.41 -16.57 13.43
CA LEU A 311 1.24 -17.65 14.42
C LEU A 311 0.30 -17.22 15.56
N CYS A 312 0.49 -16.03 16.12
CA CYS A 312 -0.41 -15.50 17.13
C CYS A 312 -1.84 -15.31 16.60
N ASN A 313 -1.99 -14.81 15.37
CA ASN A 313 -3.29 -14.64 14.73
C ASN A 313 -4.02 -15.97 14.50
N VAL A 314 -3.29 -17.03 14.11
CA VAL A 314 -3.87 -18.39 13.98
C VAL A 314 -4.34 -18.92 15.34
N ILE A 315 -3.52 -18.77 16.39
CA ILE A 315 -3.90 -19.19 17.76
C ILE A 315 -5.16 -18.45 18.24
N THR A 316 -5.31 -17.18 17.86
CA THR A 316 -6.49 -16.36 18.23
C THR A 316 -7.65 -16.48 17.25
N GLY A 317 -7.54 -17.30 16.20
CA GLY A 317 -8.60 -17.53 15.21
C GLY A 317 -8.81 -16.37 14.23
N VAL A 318 -7.82 -15.49 14.05
CA VAL A 318 -7.88 -14.32 13.15
C VAL A 318 -7.36 -14.65 11.75
N SER A 319 -6.35 -15.54 11.64
CA SER A 319 -5.73 -15.96 10.37
C SER A 319 -5.81 -17.46 10.17
N ASP A 320 -5.60 -17.91 8.92
CA ASP A 320 -5.53 -19.32 8.55
C ASP A 320 -4.09 -19.86 8.71
N SER A 321 -3.97 -21.17 8.93
CA SER A 321 -2.68 -21.88 8.96
C SER A 321 -1.92 -21.82 7.64
N ASP A 322 -2.61 -21.70 6.51
CA ASP A 322 -2.00 -21.62 5.19
C ASP A 322 -1.09 -20.39 5.04
N GLU A 323 -1.42 -19.28 5.72
CA GLU A 323 -0.57 -18.09 5.77
C GLU A 323 0.77 -18.39 6.48
N VAL A 324 0.76 -19.20 7.54
CA VAL A 324 1.97 -19.61 8.27
C VAL A 324 2.89 -20.41 7.34
N TYR A 325 2.35 -21.42 6.65
CA TYR A 325 3.13 -22.24 5.71
C TYR A 325 3.73 -21.41 4.58
N LYS A 326 3.00 -20.42 4.06
CA LYS A 326 3.53 -19.49 3.07
C LYS A 326 4.72 -18.70 3.64
N LEU A 327 4.62 -18.20 4.86
CA LEU A 327 5.71 -17.47 5.51
C LEU A 327 6.92 -18.34 5.79
N GLU A 328 6.74 -19.62 6.14
CA GLU A 328 7.84 -20.60 6.28
C GLU A 328 8.58 -20.80 4.96
N LEU A 329 7.86 -20.91 3.85
CA LEU A 329 8.48 -20.99 2.51
C LEU A 329 9.31 -19.75 2.20
N LEU A 330 8.80 -18.56 2.53
CA LEU A 330 9.51 -17.31 2.32
C LEU A 330 10.75 -17.17 3.21
N LEU A 331 10.70 -17.62 4.48
CA LEU A 331 11.86 -17.70 5.37
C LEU A 331 12.95 -18.62 4.78
N ASN A 332 12.56 -19.80 4.32
CA ASN A 332 13.48 -20.73 3.65
C ASN A 332 14.11 -20.11 2.40
N GLN A 333 13.33 -19.37 1.61
CA GLN A 333 13.82 -18.71 0.39
C GLN A 333 14.89 -17.66 0.67
N VAL A 334 14.80 -16.93 1.80
CA VAL A 334 15.81 -15.94 2.20
C VAL A 334 16.91 -16.50 3.11
N GLY A 335 16.88 -17.81 3.39
CA GLY A 335 17.86 -18.51 4.20
C GLY A 335 17.87 -18.05 5.66
N VAL A 336 16.68 -17.93 6.26
CA VAL A 336 16.51 -17.48 7.66
C VAL A 336 15.76 -18.56 8.45
N SER A 337 16.30 -18.90 9.61
CA SER A 337 15.64 -19.75 10.60
C SER A 337 14.68 -18.95 11.48
N VAL A 338 13.64 -19.57 11.97
CA VAL A 338 12.71 -18.93 12.91
C VAL A 338 13.40 -18.48 14.21
N GLU A 339 14.55 -19.08 14.54
CA GLU A 339 15.35 -18.74 15.73
C GLU A 339 16.32 -17.54 15.50
N ASP A 340 16.48 -17.07 14.28
CA ASP A 340 17.45 -15.98 13.95
C ASP A 340 17.03 -14.60 14.49
N ARG A 341 15.88 -14.52 15.15
CA ARG A 341 15.50 -13.33 15.88
C ARG A 341 16.14 -13.31 17.27
N PRO A 342 17.02 -12.35 17.59
CA PRO A 342 17.86 -12.41 18.80
C PRO A 342 17.06 -12.59 20.12
N VAL A 343 15.87 -11.99 20.21
CA VAL A 343 15.02 -12.05 21.41
C VAL A 343 14.39 -13.44 21.65
N ILE A 344 14.23 -14.27 20.59
CA ILE A 344 13.57 -15.57 20.69
C ILE A 344 14.40 -16.51 21.57
N LYS A 345 15.71 -16.64 21.27
CA LYS A 345 16.60 -17.49 22.05
C LYS A 345 16.63 -17.06 23.52
N ALA A 346 16.79 -15.75 23.78
CA ALA A 346 16.85 -15.23 25.14
C ALA A 346 15.54 -15.49 25.93
N ALA A 347 14.38 -15.38 25.28
CA ALA A 347 13.10 -15.69 25.90
C ALA A 347 12.96 -17.19 26.20
N ASN A 348 13.31 -18.06 25.22
CA ASN A 348 13.23 -19.52 25.37
C ASN A 348 14.19 -20.03 26.45
N ASP A 349 15.45 -19.57 26.44
CA ASP A 349 16.46 -19.95 27.46
C ASP A 349 15.96 -19.61 28.87
N LEU A 350 15.33 -18.44 29.05
CA LEU A 350 14.77 -18.04 30.34
C LEU A 350 13.53 -18.89 30.71
N ALA A 351 12.64 -19.16 29.75
CA ALA A 351 11.45 -19.99 29.97
C ALA A 351 11.84 -21.39 30.40
N ASP A 352 12.84 -22.01 29.74
CA ASP A 352 13.35 -23.34 30.07
C ASP A 352 14.01 -23.38 31.44
N LEU A 353 14.82 -22.38 31.76
CA LEU A 353 15.48 -22.28 33.06
C LEU A 353 14.47 -22.12 34.21
N ARG A 354 13.41 -21.38 34.00
CA ARG A 354 12.45 -21.02 35.05
C ARG A 354 11.18 -21.89 35.06
N LYS A 355 10.99 -22.74 34.03
CA LYS A 355 9.80 -23.55 33.79
C LYS A 355 8.50 -22.72 33.87
N SER A 356 8.57 -21.49 33.36
CA SER A 356 7.47 -20.52 33.34
C SER A 356 7.56 -19.63 32.09
N PRO A 357 6.43 -19.09 31.61
CA PRO A 357 6.45 -18.19 30.47
C PRO A 357 7.44 -17.02 30.67
N ALA A 358 8.21 -16.75 29.65
CA ALA A 358 9.19 -15.66 29.64
C ALA A 358 9.04 -14.76 28.41
N VAL A 359 9.63 -13.60 28.48
CA VAL A 359 9.64 -12.60 27.41
C VAL A 359 11.04 -11.99 27.30
N ALA A 360 11.42 -11.56 26.10
CA ALA A 360 12.64 -10.80 25.86
C ALA A 360 12.34 -9.57 25.01
N MET A 361 13.09 -8.49 25.25
CA MET A 361 13.00 -7.24 24.50
C MET A 361 14.40 -6.78 24.15
N GLN A 362 14.61 -6.36 22.89
CA GLN A 362 15.83 -5.71 22.45
C GLN A 362 15.68 -4.20 22.56
N LEU A 363 16.62 -3.55 23.22
CA LEU A 363 16.68 -2.10 23.36
C LEU A 363 17.35 -1.45 22.15
N ALA A 364 17.26 -0.12 22.05
CA ALA A 364 17.80 0.64 20.92
C ALA A 364 19.33 0.52 20.77
N ASP A 365 20.05 0.28 21.86
CA ASP A 365 21.49 0.04 21.89
C ASP A 365 21.91 -1.39 21.48
N GLY A 366 20.90 -2.25 21.22
CA GLY A 366 21.11 -3.66 20.86
C GLY A 366 21.15 -4.62 22.05
N SER A 367 21.15 -4.14 23.29
CA SER A 367 21.09 -4.99 24.49
C SER A 367 19.74 -5.71 24.60
N ILE A 368 19.74 -6.94 25.15
CA ILE A 368 18.55 -7.75 25.33
C ILE A 368 18.25 -7.85 26.83
N ILE A 369 17.07 -7.45 27.20
CA ILE A 369 16.51 -7.66 28.54
C ILE A 369 15.48 -8.77 28.51
N THR A 370 15.39 -9.51 29.59
CA THR A 370 14.44 -10.63 29.74
C THR A 370 13.60 -10.47 30.98
N GLY A 371 12.37 -10.99 30.95
CA GLY A 371 11.47 -10.99 32.08
C GLY A 371 10.60 -12.24 32.13
N LYS A 372 10.08 -12.55 33.29
CA LYS A 372 9.15 -13.67 33.52
C LYS A 372 7.91 -13.19 34.24
N THR A 373 6.86 -13.97 34.18
CA THR A 373 5.66 -13.74 35.01
C THR A 373 6.03 -13.84 36.50
N SER A 374 5.55 -12.93 37.29
CA SER A 374 5.61 -12.94 38.75
C SER A 374 4.20 -12.88 39.35
N GLU A 375 4.07 -13.05 40.66
CA GLU A 375 2.79 -12.92 41.35
C GLU A 375 2.17 -11.51 41.20
N LEU A 376 2.99 -10.48 41.00
CA LEU A 376 2.58 -9.08 40.89
C LEU A 376 2.50 -8.55 39.48
N LEU A 377 3.30 -9.09 38.54
CA LEU A 377 3.47 -8.50 37.20
C LEU A 377 3.32 -9.57 36.13
N GLY A 378 2.44 -9.30 35.18
CA GLY A 378 2.33 -10.08 33.94
C GLY A 378 3.47 -9.77 32.97
N LEU A 379 3.68 -10.65 31.98
CA LEU A 379 4.72 -10.52 30.95
C LEU A 379 4.64 -9.20 30.17
N SER A 380 3.44 -8.71 29.91
CA SER A 380 3.20 -7.48 29.14
C SER A 380 3.77 -6.22 29.78
N LEU A 381 4.14 -6.26 31.06
CA LEU A 381 4.69 -5.09 31.78
C LEU A 381 6.20 -4.95 31.68
N ILE A 382 6.91 -5.86 31.00
CA ILE A 382 8.38 -5.77 30.82
C ILE A 382 8.80 -4.46 30.18
N HIS A 383 8.05 -3.96 29.19
CA HIS A 383 8.33 -2.69 28.51
C HIS A 383 8.24 -1.46 29.40
N ILE A 384 7.60 -1.58 30.57
CA ILE A 384 7.46 -0.48 31.54
C ILE A 384 8.50 -0.60 32.66
N SER A 385 8.66 -1.81 33.24
CA SER A 385 9.43 -2.01 34.47
C SER A 385 10.93 -2.18 34.22
N GLU A 386 11.32 -3.00 33.24
CA GLU A 386 12.74 -3.32 33.03
C GLU A 386 13.58 -2.16 32.47
N PRO A 387 13.15 -1.41 31.44
CA PRO A 387 13.89 -0.24 30.97
C PRO A 387 14.07 0.85 32.05
N ARG A 388 13.08 1.05 32.92
CA ARG A 388 13.18 2.00 34.04
C ARG A 388 14.14 1.53 35.12
N ARG A 389 14.19 0.21 35.36
CA ARG A 389 15.11 -0.36 36.35
C ARG A 389 16.57 -0.21 35.94
N LEU A 390 16.88 -0.40 34.65
CA LEU A 390 18.20 -0.17 34.09
C LEU A 390 18.63 1.31 34.17
N ALA A 391 17.70 2.25 33.98
CA ALA A 391 17.96 3.69 34.10
C ALA A 391 18.17 4.18 35.55
N LEU A 392 17.74 3.39 36.55
CA LEU A 392 17.93 3.71 37.98
C LEU A 392 19.22 3.11 38.56
N ILE A 393 19.92 2.24 37.84
CA ILE A 393 21.16 1.58 38.25
C ILE A 393 22.40 2.21 37.56
N SER A 394 22.21 3.05 36.57
CA SER A 394 23.23 3.85 35.92
C SER A 394 23.24 5.27 36.49
#